data_53c01c67baba36626e8a1a0761bfa160
#
_entry.id   53c01c67baba36626e8a1a0761bfa160
#
_cell.length_a   1.000
_cell.length_b   1.000
_cell.length_c   1.000
_cell.angle_alpha   90.00
_cell.angle_beta   90.00
_cell.angle_gamma   90.00
#
_symmetry.space_group_name_H-M   'P 1'
#
loop_
_entity.id
_entity.type
_entity.pdbx_description
1 polymer ?
#
loop_
_entity_poly.entity_id
_entity_poly.type
_entity_poly.pdbx_seq_one_letter_code
_entity_poly.pdbx_strand_id
1 'polypeptide(L)'
;MSDLSLTINGIEVTAREGMTILEAAQSSGIYVPTLCHCPGLTPEGACRICLVKIEKKKKLHPACRTPVEAGMVVITDDAEIEQVRRVTLELILSDHDFNCLLCRKSGTCRLQDLVNRIGFDERRLDRLNRVAKDLPVDTSNPFFDFNPNKCVQCGICIRTCREIVGVDAIDMAYRGYEIKVSTFGDKPFKESVCVSCGECVERCPVAALIPKKIEYPTREVKTICAYCGVGCGLRLGVRGNTIIGARGDRDNPVNKGELCVRGRFGYKFIHSPDRLTSPIVRAYDPLERQAHGIDETRESSKPVTSPLVKQEGDFVEVTWEQAIKYVASSLDHFKGDQFAAMSSAKCTNEENYLFQKFVRTVMGTNNIDHCARL
;
A
#
# COMPACT_ATOMS: atom_id res chain seq x y z
N MET A 1 -7.88 31.13 -3.78
CA MET A 1 -6.42 31.04 -3.69
C MET A 1 -5.88 31.82 -4.86
N SER A 2 -5.08 32.83 -4.61
CA SER A 2 -4.50 33.70 -5.65
C SER A 2 -3.34 32.98 -6.35
N ASP A 3 -3.24 33.18 -7.66
CA ASP A 3 -2.07 32.76 -8.41
C ASP A 3 -0.94 33.76 -8.19
N LEU A 4 0.26 33.25 -7.93
CA LEU A 4 1.48 34.00 -7.73
C LEU A 4 2.43 33.74 -8.90
N SER A 5 3.10 34.80 -9.41
CA SER A 5 4.18 34.65 -10.39
C SER A 5 5.53 34.71 -9.67
N LEU A 6 6.43 33.78 -10.03
CA LEU A 6 7.81 33.72 -9.58
C LEU A 6 8.70 33.25 -10.74
N THR A 7 10.02 33.39 -10.56
CA THR A 7 10.98 32.91 -11.56
C THR A 7 11.82 31.79 -10.98
N ILE A 8 11.93 30.65 -11.71
CA ILE A 8 12.80 29.55 -11.35
C ILE A 8 13.77 29.29 -12.51
N ASN A 9 15.07 29.41 -12.27
CA ASN A 9 16.12 29.28 -13.30
C ASN A 9 15.88 30.16 -14.55
N GLY A 10 15.37 31.36 -14.37
CA GLY A 10 15.03 32.26 -15.47
C GLY A 10 13.70 31.99 -16.17
N ILE A 11 12.97 30.93 -15.79
CA ILE A 11 11.66 30.57 -16.34
C ILE A 11 10.58 31.17 -15.45
N GLU A 12 9.63 31.88 -16.03
CA GLU A 12 8.46 32.37 -15.30
C GLU A 12 7.52 31.21 -14.97
N VAL A 13 7.12 31.11 -13.71
CA VAL A 13 6.32 30.02 -13.16
C VAL A 13 5.13 30.60 -12.42
N THR A 14 3.93 30.14 -12.75
CA THR A 14 2.71 30.41 -11.99
C THR A 14 2.49 29.35 -10.94
N ALA A 15 2.34 29.77 -9.69
CA ALA A 15 2.09 28.88 -8.56
C ALA A 15 0.91 29.38 -7.73
N ARG A 16 0.22 28.49 -7.06
CA ARG A 16 -0.86 28.86 -6.13
C ARG A 16 -0.27 29.28 -4.79
N GLU A 17 -0.90 30.22 -4.15
CA GLU A 17 -0.59 30.60 -2.77
C GLU A 17 -0.61 29.38 -1.85
N GLY A 18 0.42 29.21 -1.00
CA GLY A 18 0.62 28.08 -0.11
C GLY A 18 1.43 26.92 -0.69
N MET A 19 1.68 26.89 -2.00
CA MET A 19 2.62 25.93 -2.58
C MET A 19 4.04 26.16 -2.08
N THR A 20 4.82 25.09 -2.00
CA THR A 20 6.27 25.15 -1.78
C THR A 20 7.02 25.40 -3.09
N ILE A 21 8.26 25.88 -3.00
CA ILE A 21 9.14 26.01 -4.18
C ILE A 21 9.28 24.69 -4.92
N LEU A 22 9.35 23.56 -4.21
CA LEU A 22 9.43 22.23 -4.82
C LEU A 22 8.18 21.90 -5.64
N GLU A 23 7.00 22.15 -5.10
CA GLU A 23 5.73 21.90 -5.80
C GLU A 23 5.59 22.79 -7.04
N ALA A 24 5.96 24.08 -6.93
CA ALA A 24 5.98 25.00 -8.06
C ALA A 24 6.96 24.57 -9.16
N ALA A 25 8.16 24.13 -8.78
CA ALA A 25 9.15 23.60 -9.71
C ALA A 25 8.64 22.34 -10.43
N GLN A 26 8.05 21.40 -9.68
CA GLN A 26 7.52 20.15 -10.21
C GLN A 26 6.34 20.37 -11.17
N SER A 27 5.43 21.30 -10.85
CA SER A 27 4.30 21.65 -11.73
C SER A 27 4.75 22.25 -13.07
N SER A 28 5.94 22.84 -13.11
CA SER A 28 6.56 23.44 -14.30
C SER A 28 7.61 22.55 -14.97
N GLY A 29 7.72 21.26 -14.54
CA GLY A 29 8.67 20.30 -15.12
C GLY A 29 10.13 20.55 -14.72
N ILE A 30 10.40 21.42 -13.74
CA ILE A 30 11.76 21.72 -13.27
C ILE A 30 12.14 20.70 -12.19
N TYR A 31 13.22 19.98 -12.44
CA TYR A 31 13.69 18.95 -11.50
C TYR A 31 14.46 19.54 -10.32
N VAL A 32 14.02 19.22 -9.13
CA VAL A 32 14.75 19.48 -7.88
C VAL A 32 14.92 18.16 -7.13
N PRO A 33 16.17 17.72 -6.85
CA PRO A 33 16.40 16.42 -6.22
C PRO A 33 15.86 16.39 -4.78
N THR A 34 15.29 15.25 -4.36
CA THR A 34 14.75 15.06 -3.01
C THR A 34 14.99 13.64 -2.52
N LEU A 35 15.14 13.45 -1.19
CA LEU A 35 15.20 12.14 -0.56
C LEU A 35 14.12 11.96 0.50
N CYS A 36 13.93 12.92 1.38
CA CYS A 36 12.96 12.86 2.48
C CYS A 36 11.56 13.39 2.11
N HIS A 37 11.38 13.99 0.94
CA HIS A 37 10.06 14.42 0.47
C HIS A 37 9.26 13.23 -0.05
N CYS A 38 7.99 13.16 0.35
CA CYS A 38 7.02 12.20 -0.14
C CYS A 38 5.67 12.90 -0.29
N PRO A 39 5.03 12.85 -1.48
CA PRO A 39 3.71 13.45 -1.66
C PRO A 39 2.70 12.96 -0.64
N GLY A 40 1.86 13.86 -0.15
CA GLY A 40 0.85 13.57 0.87
C GLY A 40 1.34 13.52 2.31
N LEU A 41 2.64 13.75 2.56
CA LEU A 41 3.22 13.88 3.90
C LEU A 41 3.71 15.31 4.15
N THR A 42 3.61 15.77 5.38
CA THR A 42 4.15 17.07 5.82
C THR A 42 5.65 17.15 5.55
N PRO A 43 6.15 18.15 4.82
CA PRO A 43 7.58 18.27 4.53
C PRO A 43 8.38 18.65 5.77
N GLU A 44 9.44 17.90 6.11
CA GLU A 44 10.34 18.21 7.22
C GLU A 44 11.62 18.93 6.79
N GLY A 45 12.03 18.76 5.53
CA GLY A 45 13.31 19.30 5.03
C GLY A 45 14.54 18.66 5.68
N ALA A 46 14.44 17.43 6.20
CA ALA A 46 15.48 16.77 6.98
C ALA A 46 16.75 16.45 6.15
N CYS A 47 16.62 15.93 4.94
CA CYS A 47 17.77 15.46 4.15
C CYS A 47 18.62 16.55 3.50
N ARG A 48 18.14 17.78 3.38
CA ARG A 48 18.83 18.94 2.76
C ARG A 48 19.29 18.74 1.29
N ILE A 49 18.81 17.74 0.60
CA ILE A 49 19.13 17.51 -0.83
C ILE A 49 18.43 18.53 -1.74
N CYS A 50 17.24 19.02 -1.36
CA CYS A 50 16.46 19.97 -2.15
C CYS A 50 16.81 21.45 -1.92
N LEU A 51 18.01 21.75 -1.47
CA LEU A 51 18.43 23.15 -1.25
C LEU A 51 18.45 23.93 -2.56
N VAL A 52 17.97 25.18 -2.49
CA VAL A 52 17.94 26.16 -3.58
C VAL A 52 18.39 27.53 -3.09
N LYS A 53 18.85 28.38 -4.00
CA LYS A 53 19.06 29.80 -3.73
C LYS A 53 17.79 30.59 -3.98
N ILE A 54 17.57 31.60 -3.16
CA ILE A 54 16.57 32.63 -3.36
C ILE A 54 17.32 33.95 -3.48
N GLU A 55 17.11 34.69 -4.55
CA GLU A 55 17.75 35.97 -4.77
C GLU A 55 17.52 36.90 -3.54
N LYS A 56 18.51 37.68 -3.16
CA LYS A 56 18.50 38.57 -2.00
C LYS A 56 18.49 37.87 -0.62
N LYS A 57 18.40 36.51 -0.56
CA LYS A 57 18.55 35.73 0.67
C LYS A 57 19.96 35.13 0.75
N LYS A 58 20.68 35.35 1.86
CA LYS A 58 22.09 34.90 2.01
C LYS A 58 22.28 33.38 2.17
N LYS A 59 21.21 32.65 2.57
CA LYS A 59 21.29 31.23 2.90
C LYS A 59 20.57 30.40 1.83
N LEU A 60 20.99 29.14 1.66
CA LEU A 60 20.24 28.16 0.91
C LEU A 60 18.99 27.72 1.67
N HIS A 61 17.90 27.52 0.95
CA HIS A 61 16.59 27.18 1.50
C HIS A 61 16.13 25.78 1.01
N PRO A 62 15.50 24.95 1.87
CA PRO A 62 14.95 23.67 1.45
C PRO A 62 13.67 23.90 0.63
N ALA A 63 13.73 23.64 -0.68
CA ALA A 63 12.62 23.88 -1.60
C ALA A 63 11.31 23.14 -1.17
N CYS A 64 11.44 21.95 -0.56
CA CYS A 64 10.28 21.17 -0.13
C CYS A 64 9.49 21.78 1.04
N ARG A 65 10.04 22.78 1.74
CA ARG A 65 9.40 23.40 2.92
C ARG A 65 9.26 24.92 2.79
N THR A 66 9.91 25.53 1.83
CA THR A 66 9.87 26.99 1.66
C THR A 66 8.66 27.35 0.79
N PRO A 67 7.68 28.12 1.31
CA PRO A 67 6.54 28.57 0.52
C PRO A 67 6.98 29.55 -0.56
N VAL A 68 6.25 29.59 -1.66
CA VAL A 68 6.44 30.58 -2.73
C VAL A 68 5.94 31.95 -2.33
N GLU A 69 6.64 33.00 -2.77
CA GLU A 69 6.25 34.42 -2.60
C GLU A 69 6.19 35.07 -4.00
N ALA A 70 5.31 36.05 -4.18
CA ALA A 70 5.20 36.79 -5.44
C ALA A 70 6.52 37.51 -5.80
N GLY A 71 6.94 37.38 -7.05
CA GLY A 71 8.20 37.97 -7.55
C GLY A 71 9.48 37.30 -7.02
N MET A 72 9.37 36.14 -6.35
CA MET A 72 10.54 35.38 -5.90
C MET A 72 11.37 34.91 -7.11
N VAL A 73 12.71 35.05 -7.00
CA VAL A 73 13.65 34.50 -8.00
C VAL A 73 14.43 33.38 -7.35
N VAL A 74 14.30 32.17 -7.92
CA VAL A 74 14.86 30.93 -7.39
C VAL A 74 15.86 30.35 -8.39
N ILE A 75 17.01 29.94 -7.88
CA ILE A 75 18.04 29.19 -8.61
C ILE A 75 18.10 27.80 -8.00
N THR A 76 17.89 26.78 -8.80
CA THR A 76 17.85 25.38 -8.34
C THR A 76 19.15 24.64 -8.54
N ASP A 77 20.07 25.14 -9.36
CA ASP A 77 21.35 24.53 -9.71
C ASP A 77 22.39 25.62 -9.99
N ASP A 78 23.44 25.62 -9.24
CA ASP A 78 24.70 26.34 -9.47
C ASP A 78 25.83 25.58 -8.76
N ALA A 79 27.05 26.01 -8.97
CA ALA A 79 28.23 25.36 -8.41
C ALA A 79 28.20 25.24 -6.87
N GLU A 80 27.66 26.23 -6.17
CA GLU A 80 27.53 26.19 -4.70
C GLU A 80 26.45 25.19 -4.26
N ILE A 81 25.30 25.20 -4.91
CA ILE A 81 24.19 24.27 -4.62
C ILE A 81 24.64 22.83 -4.87
N GLU A 82 25.31 22.59 -6.01
CA GLU A 82 25.81 21.25 -6.35
C GLU A 82 26.86 20.76 -5.36
N GLN A 83 27.77 21.62 -4.94
CA GLN A 83 28.77 21.26 -3.94
C GLN A 83 28.12 20.91 -2.60
N VAL A 84 27.16 21.70 -2.13
CA VAL A 84 26.45 21.43 -0.87
C VAL A 84 25.63 20.14 -0.96
N ARG A 85 24.95 19.87 -2.07
CA ARG A 85 24.23 18.61 -2.31
C ARG A 85 25.18 17.42 -2.29
N ARG A 86 26.35 17.53 -2.94
CA ARG A 86 27.35 16.46 -2.96
C ARG A 86 27.86 16.14 -1.57
N VAL A 87 28.26 17.16 -0.79
CA VAL A 87 28.70 16.97 0.61
C VAL A 87 27.58 16.34 1.45
N THR A 88 26.36 16.81 1.29
CA THR A 88 25.19 16.26 2.00
C THR A 88 24.96 14.79 1.64
N LEU A 89 25.07 14.45 0.37
CA LEU A 89 24.95 13.07 -0.10
C LEU A 89 26.07 12.18 0.47
N GLU A 90 27.31 12.66 0.50
CA GLU A 90 28.45 11.95 1.08
C GLU A 90 28.24 11.68 2.57
N LEU A 91 27.70 12.63 3.31
CA LEU A 91 27.33 12.43 4.73
C LEU A 91 26.25 11.35 4.89
N ILE A 92 25.25 11.30 4.01
CA ILE A 92 24.23 10.25 4.02
C ILE A 92 24.87 8.90 3.67
N LEU A 93 25.77 8.87 2.69
CA LEU A 93 26.47 7.66 2.26
C LEU A 93 27.45 7.14 3.31
N SER A 94 28.06 8.01 4.12
CA SER A 94 29.00 7.60 5.17
C SER A 94 28.37 6.72 6.25
N ASP A 95 27.06 6.77 6.41
CA ASP A 95 26.28 5.97 7.38
C ASP A 95 25.43 4.88 6.71
N HIS A 96 25.56 4.68 5.39
CA HIS A 96 24.75 3.72 4.64
C HIS A 96 25.60 2.54 4.14
N ASP A 97 25.11 1.32 4.40
CA ASP A 97 25.67 0.12 3.75
C ASP A 97 25.24 0.08 2.28
N PHE A 98 26.13 0.48 1.37
CA PHE A 98 25.83 0.54 -0.06
C PHE A 98 26.36 -0.61 -0.91
N ASN A 99 26.19 -1.81 -0.45
CA ASN A 99 26.37 -2.98 -1.29
C ASN A 99 25.21 -3.09 -2.30
N CYS A 100 25.20 -2.19 -3.28
CA CYS A 100 24.09 -2.03 -4.22
C CYS A 100 23.90 -3.25 -5.12
N LEU A 101 24.94 -4.00 -5.43
CA LEU A 101 24.86 -5.19 -6.30
C LEU A 101 24.02 -6.31 -5.68
N LEU A 102 24.06 -6.45 -4.36
CA LEU A 102 23.28 -7.45 -3.62
C LEU A 102 22.01 -6.87 -2.98
N CYS A 103 21.76 -5.59 -3.18
CA CYS A 103 20.63 -4.92 -2.55
C CYS A 103 19.31 -5.23 -3.26
N ARG A 104 18.31 -5.70 -2.50
CA ARG A 104 16.96 -6.01 -3.00
C ARG A 104 16.19 -4.79 -3.56
N LYS A 105 16.68 -3.57 -3.36
CA LYS A 105 16.11 -2.32 -3.88
C LYS A 105 16.89 -1.78 -5.09
N SER A 106 17.94 -2.45 -5.55
CA SER A 106 18.75 -2.03 -6.70
C SER A 106 17.88 -1.76 -7.93
N GLY A 107 18.18 -0.69 -8.66
CA GLY A 107 17.39 -0.23 -9.81
C GLY A 107 16.09 0.54 -9.48
N THR A 108 15.62 0.52 -8.21
CA THR A 108 14.42 1.26 -7.76
C THR A 108 14.69 2.10 -6.51
N CYS A 109 15.96 2.23 -6.13
CA CYS A 109 16.41 2.94 -4.93
C CYS A 109 16.61 4.43 -5.23
N ARG A 110 15.90 5.30 -4.52
CA ARG A 110 16.04 6.78 -4.68
C ARG A 110 17.42 7.28 -4.29
N LEU A 111 18.10 6.64 -3.33
CA LEU A 111 19.48 7.01 -2.99
C LEU A 111 20.44 6.68 -4.13
N GLN A 112 20.28 5.52 -4.76
CA GLN A 112 21.09 5.11 -5.93
C GLN A 112 20.88 6.09 -7.10
N ASP A 113 19.64 6.51 -7.36
CA ASP A 113 19.34 7.52 -8.38
C ASP A 113 20.03 8.87 -8.08
N LEU A 114 20.00 9.31 -6.81
CA LEU A 114 20.70 10.53 -6.40
C LEU A 114 22.20 10.43 -6.54
N VAL A 115 22.78 9.29 -6.20
CA VAL A 115 24.22 9.03 -6.40
C VAL A 115 24.61 9.13 -7.87
N ASN A 116 23.83 8.55 -8.75
CA ASN A 116 24.05 8.60 -10.18
C ASN A 116 23.94 10.02 -10.77
N ARG A 117 23.07 10.86 -10.20
CA ARG A 117 22.81 12.24 -10.70
C ARG A 117 23.76 13.29 -10.12
N ILE A 118 24.05 13.21 -8.83
CA ILE A 118 24.84 14.22 -8.11
C ILE A 118 26.31 13.87 -8.11
N GLY A 119 26.64 12.57 -8.09
CA GLY A 119 27.99 12.07 -7.87
C GLY A 119 28.47 12.26 -6.43
N PHE A 120 29.63 11.70 -6.11
CA PHE A 120 30.30 11.87 -4.82
C PHE A 120 31.83 11.78 -5.03
N ASP A 121 32.58 12.28 -4.06
CA ASP A 121 34.04 12.18 -4.04
C ASP A 121 34.44 11.00 -3.13
N GLU A 122 34.98 9.94 -3.73
CA GLU A 122 35.41 8.72 -3.02
C GLU A 122 36.45 9.05 -1.93
N ARG A 123 37.42 9.93 -2.22
CA ARG A 123 38.47 10.32 -1.26
C ARG A 123 37.90 11.04 -0.06
N ARG A 124 36.87 11.85 -0.25
CA ARG A 124 36.18 12.53 0.84
C ARG A 124 35.35 11.55 1.64
N LEU A 125 34.64 10.65 0.98
CA LEU A 125 33.84 9.63 1.63
C LEU A 125 34.71 8.71 2.53
N ASP A 126 35.88 8.32 2.06
CA ASP A 126 36.84 7.54 2.84
C ASP A 126 37.33 8.28 4.10
N ARG A 127 37.52 9.61 4.00
CA ARG A 127 37.92 10.43 5.16
C ARG A 127 36.81 10.61 6.21
N LEU A 128 35.53 10.36 5.88
CA LEU A 128 34.42 10.46 6.81
C LEU A 128 34.37 9.31 7.82
N ASN A 129 35.42 8.45 7.85
CA ASN A 129 35.58 7.35 8.81
C ASN A 129 34.30 6.55 8.98
N ARG A 130 33.89 5.86 7.90
CA ARG A 130 32.71 5.01 7.94
C ARG A 130 32.81 3.98 9.05
N VAL A 131 32.06 4.18 10.10
CA VAL A 131 31.80 3.12 11.07
C VAL A 131 30.51 2.45 10.65
N ALA A 132 30.61 1.23 10.13
CA ALA A 132 29.43 0.46 9.81
C ALA A 132 28.62 0.22 11.09
N LYS A 133 27.35 0.62 11.08
CA LYS A 133 26.41 0.23 12.12
C LYS A 133 26.12 -1.27 11.94
N ASP A 134 26.31 -2.07 12.97
CA ASP A 134 25.93 -3.47 12.99
C ASP A 134 24.69 -3.65 13.87
N LEU A 135 23.59 -3.12 13.37
CA LEU A 135 22.31 -3.19 14.05
C LEU A 135 21.53 -4.44 13.62
N PRO A 136 20.84 -5.11 14.55
CA PRO A 136 20.08 -6.32 14.21
C PRO A 136 18.96 -6.01 13.22
N VAL A 137 18.80 -6.90 12.24
CA VAL A 137 17.71 -6.86 11.26
C VAL A 137 16.46 -7.46 11.90
N ASP A 138 15.36 -6.70 11.93
CA ASP A 138 14.08 -7.22 12.42
C ASP A 138 13.32 -7.92 11.28
N THR A 139 13.18 -9.23 11.40
CA THR A 139 12.43 -10.11 10.51
C THR A 139 11.13 -10.61 11.12
N SER A 140 10.72 -10.06 12.26
CA SER A 140 9.58 -10.53 13.06
C SER A 140 8.22 -10.30 12.37
N ASN A 141 8.11 -9.25 11.55
CA ASN A 141 6.86 -8.98 10.82
C ASN A 141 6.63 -10.02 9.72
N PRO A 142 5.41 -10.58 9.57
CA PRO A 142 5.14 -11.62 8.57
C PRO A 142 5.24 -11.16 7.11
N PHE A 143 5.20 -9.86 6.84
CA PHE A 143 5.10 -9.32 5.47
C PHE A 143 6.33 -8.56 5.01
N PHE A 144 7.13 -8.01 5.90
CA PHE A 144 8.31 -7.21 5.57
C PHE A 144 9.44 -7.40 6.58
N ASP A 145 10.64 -7.03 6.16
CA ASP A 145 11.83 -6.96 6.98
C ASP A 145 12.23 -5.50 7.20
N PHE A 146 12.80 -5.19 8.36
CA PHE A 146 13.40 -3.90 8.66
C PHE A 146 14.90 -4.05 8.92
N ASN A 147 15.71 -3.47 8.03
CA ASN A 147 17.16 -3.40 8.17
C ASN A 147 17.58 -1.95 8.48
N PRO A 148 17.88 -1.62 9.75
CA PRO A 148 18.28 -0.27 10.14
C PRO A 148 19.61 0.17 9.53
N ASN A 149 20.51 -0.75 9.14
CA ASN A 149 21.80 -0.43 8.51
C ASN A 149 21.65 0.16 7.10
N LYS A 150 20.51 -0.02 6.48
CA LYS A 150 20.16 0.58 5.18
C LYS A 150 19.28 1.83 5.30
N CYS A 151 19.05 2.30 6.53
CA CYS A 151 18.20 3.46 6.77
C CYS A 151 18.98 4.75 6.56
N VAL A 152 18.41 5.68 5.78
CA VAL A 152 18.95 7.03 5.54
C VAL A 152 18.26 8.10 6.40
N GLN A 153 17.56 7.70 7.42
CA GLN A 153 16.93 8.55 8.44
C GLN A 153 16.04 9.67 7.85
N CYS A 154 15.38 9.39 6.73
CA CYS A 154 14.57 10.38 6.01
C CYS A 154 13.20 10.68 6.67
N GLY A 155 12.80 9.93 7.69
CA GLY A 155 11.54 10.11 8.43
C GLY A 155 10.26 9.80 7.66
N ILE A 156 10.32 9.35 6.40
CA ILE A 156 9.11 9.06 5.60
C ILE A 156 8.24 7.99 6.27
N CYS A 157 8.81 6.89 6.75
CA CYS A 157 8.08 5.80 7.39
C CYS A 157 7.37 6.26 8.67
N ILE A 158 8.01 7.11 9.47
CA ILE A 158 7.46 7.70 10.71
C ILE A 158 6.25 8.56 10.37
N ARG A 159 6.42 9.54 9.48
CA ARG A 159 5.32 10.41 9.05
C ARG A 159 4.19 9.63 8.40
N THR A 160 4.50 8.61 7.61
CA THR A 160 3.49 7.71 7.04
C THR A 160 2.68 7.01 8.15
N CYS A 161 3.36 6.49 9.18
CA CYS A 161 2.69 5.81 10.29
C CYS A 161 1.83 6.77 11.11
N ARG A 162 2.32 8.00 11.33
CA ARG A 162 1.66 9.05 12.11
C ARG A 162 0.53 9.73 11.34
N GLU A 163 0.82 10.28 10.16
CA GLU A 163 -0.09 11.18 9.45
C GLU A 163 -1.14 10.43 8.61
N ILE A 164 -0.76 9.26 8.05
CA ILE A 164 -1.64 8.49 7.16
C ILE A 164 -2.32 7.34 7.90
N VAL A 165 -1.54 6.54 8.63
CA VAL A 165 -2.07 5.34 9.30
C VAL A 165 -2.68 5.68 10.65
N GLY A 166 -2.17 6.71 11.35
CA GLY A 166 -2.66 7.16 12.67
C GLY A 166 -2.30 6.22 13.81
N VAL A 167 -1.33 5.31 13.64
CA VAL A 167 -0.92 4.32 14.66
C VAL A 167 0.31 4.75 15.44
N ASP A 168 1.20 5.51 14.81
CA ASP A 168 2.44 6.03 15.40
C ASP A 168 3.33 4.94 16.04
N ALA A 169 3.44 3.80 15.34
CA ALA A 169 4.13 2.62 15.86
C ALA A 169 5.65 2.74 15.89
N ILE A 170 6.23 3.72 15.17
CA ILE A 170 7.67 3.94 15.01
C ILE A 170 8.00 5.41 15.10
N ASP A 171 9.16 5.71 15.68
CA ASP A 171 9.73 7.07 15.73
C ASP A 171 11.25 7.03 15.68
N MET A 172 11.92 8.21 15.67
CA MET A 172 13.36 8.31 15.88
C MET A 172 13.69 8.06 17.34
N ALA A 173 14.59 7.13 17.59
CA ALA A 173 15.15 6.86 18.90
C ALA A 173 16.64 7.20 18.94
N TYR A 174 17.14 7.53 20.15
CA TYR A 174 18.53 7.88 20.42
C TYR A 174 18.95 9.22 19.79
N ARG A 175 20.23 9.55 19.86
CA ARG A 175 20.79 10.84 19.38
C ARG A 175 22.15 10.63 18.71
N GLY A 176 22.53 11.62 17.90
CA GLY A 176 23.83 11.62 17.23
C GLY A 176 24.00 10.41 16.32
N TYR A 177 25.14 9.75 16.39
CA TYR A 177 25.45 8.60 15.56
C TYR A 177 24.57 7.38 15.83
N GLU A 178 24.05 7.25 17.07
CA GLU A 178 23.19 6.13 17.46
C GLU A 178 21.74 6.28 17.00
N ILE A 179 21.37 7.42 16.43
CA ILE A 179 20.00 7.66 15.99
C ILE A 179 19.53 6.57 15.02
N LYS A 180 18.35 6.03 15.26
CA LYS A 180 17.70 5.04 14.40
C LYS A 180 16.19 5.17 14.45
N VAL A 181 15.53 4.67 13.44
CA VAL A 181 14.08 4.41 13.49
C VAL A 181 13.85 3.19 14.37
N SER A 182 12.91 3.28 15.30
CA SER A 182 12.60 2.20 16.22
C SER A 182 11.13 2.21 16.63
N THR A 183 10.66 1.08 17.11
CA THR A 183 9.42 0.94 17.87
C THR A 183 9.62 1.38 19.32
N PHE A 184 8.55 1.58 20.08
CA PHE A 184 8.67 1.90 21.50
C PHE A 184 9.37 0.78 22.27
N GLY A 185 10.43 1.15 22.97
CA GLY A 185 11.27 0.23 23.76
C GLY A 185 12.10 -0.75 22.94
N ASP A 186 12.40 -0.41 21.68
CA ASP A 186 13.15 -1.27 20.73
C ASP A 186 12.57 -2.67 20.52
N LYS A 187 11.27 -2.84 20.73
CA LYS A 187 10.59 -4.12 20.54
C LYS A 187 10.56 -4.50 19.05
N PRO A 188 10.58 -5.80 18.74
CA PRO A 188 10.32 -6.25 17.38
C PRO A 188 8.97 -5.77 16.86
N PHE A 189 8.84 -5.54 15.53
CA PHE A 189 7.58 -5.08 14.93
C PHE A 189 6.37 -5.93 15.30
N LYS A 190 6.55 -7.25 15.43
CA LYS A 190 5.49 -8.20 15.81
C LYS A 190 4.96 -7.96 17.24
N GLU A 191 5.80 -7.42 18.14
CA GLU A 191 5.47 -7.19 19.54
C GLU A 191 5.06 -5.75 19.82
N SER A 192 5.08 -4.90 18.80
CA SER A 192 4.71 -3.48 18.88
C SER A 192 3.24 -3.28 18.51
N VAL A 193 2.78 -2.03 18.59
CA VAL A 193 1.43 -1.63 18.14
C VAL A 193 1.28 -1.59 16.61
N CYS A 194 2.27 -2.05 15.85
CA CYS A 194 2.25 -2.05 14.40
C CYS A 194 1.12 -2.92 13.84
N VAL A 195 0.27 -2.34 13.02
CA VAL A 195 -0.87 -3.02 12.36
C VAL A 195 -0.48 -3.72 11.05
N SER A 196 0.80 -3.79 10.73
CA SER A 196 1.35 -4.50 9.56
C SER A 196 0.76 -4.05 8.20
N CYS A 197 0.30 -2.81 8.09
CA CYS A 197 -0.35 -2.31 6.86
C CYS A 197 0.59 -2.21 5.65
N GLY A 198 1.92 -2.08 5.88
CA GLY A 198 2.94 -1.99 4.83
C GLY A 198 3.04 -0.62 4.15
N GLU A 199 2.34 0.43 4.62
CA GLU A 199 2.42 1.77 4.04
C GLU A 199 3.83 2.38 4.13
N CYS A 200 4.52 2.16 5.25
CA CYS A 200 5.91 2.56 5.44
C CYS A 200 6.87 1.82 4.49
N VAL A 201 6.58 0.57 4.15
CA VAL A 201 7.37 -0.25 3.21
C VAL A 201 7.23 0.29 1.78
N GLU A 202 6.00 0.58 1.36
CA GLU A 202 5.69 1.13 0.03
C GLU A 202 6.40 2.46 -0.23
N ARG A 203 6.53 3.29 0.81
CA ARG A 203 7.10 4.63 0.72
C ARG A 203 8.60 4.71 1.06
N CYS A 204 9.20 3.62 1.55
CA CYS A 204 10.62 3.63 1.90
C CYS A 204 11.48 3.89 0.65
N PRO A 205 12.31 4.97 0.63
CA PRO A 205 13.10 5.33 -0.55
C PRO A 205 14.29 4.41 -0.80
N VAL A 206 14.64 3.61 0.21
CA VAL A 206 15.80 2.69 0.22
C VAL A 206 15.39 1.29 0.66
N ALA A 207 16.35 0.39 0.92
CA ALA A 207 16.09 -1.00 1.33
C ALA A 207 15.97 -1.17 2.86
N ALA A 208 15.71 -0.12 3.63
CA ALA A 208 15.56 -0.25 5.09
C ALA A 208 14.27 -0.98 5.46
N LEU A 209 13.17 -0.70 4.79
CA LEU A 209 11.91 -1.44 4.90
C LEU A 209 11.62 -2.09 3.55
N ILE A 210 11.52 -3.41 3.52
CA ILE A 210 11.40 -4.15 2.27
C ILE A 210 10.44 -5.34 2.43
N PRO A 211 9.55 -5.60 1.46
CA PRO A 211 8.66 -6.75 1.54
C PRO A 211 9.45 -8.06 1.50
N LYS A 212 9.02 -9.06 2.27
CA LYS A 212 9.65 -10.39 2.30
C LYS A 212 9.65 -11.07 0.93
N LYS A 213 8.59 -10.85 0.15
CA LYS A 213 8.51 -11.30 -1.25
C LYS A 213 8.50 -10.10 -2.16
N ILE A 214 9.47 -10.03 -3.07
CA ILE A 214 9.48 -9.08 -4.18
C ILE A 214 9.16 -9.89 -5.42
N GLU A 215 8.04 -9.58 -6.04
CA GLU A 215 7.62 -10.19 -7.28
C GLU A 215 7.34 -9.11 -8.31
N TYR A 216 7.78 -9.36 -9.55
CA TYR A 216 7.61 -8.42 -10.64
C TYR A 216 6.45 -8.87 -11.52
N PRO A 217 5.31 -8.15 -11.50
CA PRO A 217 4.18 -8.48 -12.34
C PRO A 217 4.49 -8.18 -13.81
N THR A 218 3.89 -8.97 -14.71
CA THR A 218 3.93 -8.69 -16.14
C THR A 218 2.86 -7.70 -16.58
N ARG A 219 1.78 -7.58 -15.79
CA ARG A 219 0.70 -6.59 -15.97
C ARG A 219 0.07 -6.23 -14.64
N GLU A 220 -0.61 -5.09 -14.62
CA GLU A 220 -1.42 -4.67 -13.48
C GLU A 220 -2.89 -4.51 -13.89
N VAL A 221 -3.78 -4.88 -13.00
CA VAL A 221 -5.23 -4.77 -13.19
C VAL A 221 -5.81 -3.91 -12.08
N LYS A 222 -6.49 -2.82 -12.43
CA LYS A 222 -7.24 -2.01 -11.48
C LYS A 222 -8.51 -2.75 -11.04
N THR A 223 -8.77 -2.75 -9.77
CA THR A 223 -9.96 -3.37 -9.16
C THR A 223 -10.27 -2.74 -7.81
N ILE A 224 -11.33 -3.20 -7.18
CA ILE A 224 -11.77 -2.78 -5.84
C ILE A 224 -11.46 -3.89 -4.84
N CYS A 225 -11.06 -3.49 -3.63
CA CYS A 225 -10.82 -4.40 -2.53
C CYS A 225 -12.10 -5.10 -2.08
N ALA A 226 -12.08 -6.42 -2.00
CA ALA A 226 -13.24 -7.24 -1.65
C ALA A 226 -13.43 -7.44 -0.13
N TYR A 227 -12.64 -6.78 0.75
CA TYR A 227 -12.67 -7.08 2.18
C TYR A 227 -13.70 -6.33 2.99
N CYS A 228 -13.99 -5.08 2.66
CA CYS A 228 -14.96 -4.28 3.41
C CYS A 228 -15.59 -3.20 2.54
N GLY A 229 -16.64 -2.55 3.04
CA GLY A 229 -17.41 -1.53 2.34
C GLY A 229 -16.71 -0.21 2.08
N VAL A 230 -15.44 -0.04 2.49
CA VAL A 230 -14.65 1.17 2.14
C VAL A 230 -14.44 1.29 0.64
N GLY A 231 -14.33 0.15 -0.09
CA GLY A 231 -14.18 0.17 -1.55
C GLY A 231 -12.83 0.70 -2.03
N CYS A 232 -11.75 0.39 -1.32
CA CYS A 232 -10.41 0.82 -1.70
C CYS A 232 -10.02 0.35 -3.09
N GLY A 233 -9.54 1.26 -3.96
CA GLY A 233 -8.97 0.92 -5.26
C GLY A 233 -7.64 0.20 -5.12
N LEU A 234 -7.51 -0.91 -5.83
CA LEU A 234 -6.32 -1.75 -5.90
C LEU A 234 -5.77 -1.81 -7.31
N ARG A 235 -4.46 -2.02 -7.39
CA ARG A 235 -3.78 -2.55 -8.58
C ARG A 235 -3.22 -3.92 -8.24
N LEU A 236 -3.81 -4.95 -8.83
CA LEU A 236 -3.34 -6.33 -8.69
C LEU A 236 -2.23 -6.60 -9.68
N GLY A 237 -1.07 -6.98 -9.18
CA GLY A 237 0.05 -7.44 -9.99
C GLY A 237 -0.19 -8.88 -10.44
N VAL A 238 -0.14 -9.14 -11.75
CA VAL A 238 -0.45 -10.43 -12.36
C VAL A 238 0.74 -10.95 -13.16
N ARG A 239 1.04 -12.24 -13.02
CA ARG A 239 1.99 -12.98 -13.85
C ARG A 239 1.29 -14.26 -14.39
N GLY A 240 1.13 -14.35 -15.70
CA GLY A 240 0.23 -15.36 -16.29
C GLY A 240 -1.19 -15.20 -15.75
N ASN A 241 -1.73 -16.25 -15.14
CA ASN A 241 -3.04 -16.24 -14.48
C ASN A 241 -2.96 -16.11 -12.95
N THR A 242 -1.77 -15.83 -12.39
CA THR A 242 -1.58 -15.79 -10.95
C THR A 242 -1.44 -14.34 -10.46
N ILE A 243 -2.18 -13.99 -9.42
CA ILE A 243 -2.02 -12.72 -8.70
C ILE A 243 -0.85 -12.89 -7.74
N ILE A 244 0.17 -12.06 -7.93
CA ILE A 244 1.42 -12.13 -7.17
C ILE A 244 1.59 -10.98 -6.19
N GLY A 245 0.81 -9.90 -6.33
CA GLY A 245 0.89 -8.75 -5.44
C GLY A 245 -0.34 -7.85 -5.53
N ALA A 246 -0.49 -6.98 -4.55
CA ALA A 246 -1.49 -5.92 -4.55
C ALA A 246 -0.86 -4.62 -4.05
N ARG A 247 -1.13 -3.52 -4.74
CA ARG A 247 -0.79 -2.17 -4.29
C ARG A 247 -1.99 -1.23 -4.43
N GLY A 248 -1.98 -0.11 -3.71
CA GLY A 248 -3.07 0.85 -3.80
C GLY A 248 -3.06 1.62 -5.12
N ASP A 249 -4.24 1.89 -5.66
CA ASP A 249 -4.38 2.76 -6.81
C ASP A 249 -4.41 4.23 -6.37
N ARG A 250 -3.33 4.97 -6.65
CA ARG A 250 -3.18 6.37 -6.25
C ARG A 250 -4.18 7.31 -6.94
N ASP A 251 -4.73 6.89 -8.08
CA ASP A 251 -5.73 7.65 -8.81
C ASP A 251 -7.14 7.44 -8.24
N ASN A 252 -7.33 6.48 -7.33
CA ASN A 252 -8.62 6.21 -6.73
C ASN A 252 -8.98 7.29 -5.69
N PRO A 253 -10.15 7.94 -5.80
CA PRO A 253 -10.54 9.04 -4.92
C PRO A 253 -10.84 8.59 -3.48
N VAL A 254 -11.19 7.30 -3.27
CA VAL A 254 -11.57 6.76 -1.96
C VAL A 254 -10.38 6.62 -1.04
N ASN A 255 -9.36 5.88 -1.49
CA ASN A 255 -8.20 5.54 -0.64
C ASN A 255 -6.90 6.20 -1.10
N LYS A 256 -6.86 6.90 -2.22
CA LYS A 256 -5.68 7.63 -2.75
C LYS A 256 -4.38 6.79 -2.73
N GLY A 257 -4.54 5.48 -2.91
CA GLY A 257 -3.43 4.51 -2.89
C GLY A 257 -3.09 3.93 -1.51
N GLU A 258 -3.78 4.31 -0.47
CA GLU A 258 -3.56 3.79 0.89
C GLU A 258 -4.27 2.46 1.09
N LEU A 259 -3.62 1.51 1.77
CA LEU A 259 -4.19 0.18 2.01
C LEU A 259 -3.93 -0.30 3.44
N CYS A 260 -4.91 -0.95 4.03
CA CYS A 260 -4.69 -1.74 5.24
C CYS A 260 -3.99 -3.09 4.91
N VAL A 261 -3.61 -3.82 5.95
CA VAL A 261 -2.98 -5.14 5.83
C VAL A 261 -3.76 -6.11 4.93
N ARG A 262 -5.09 -6.10 5.01
CA ARG A 262 -5.95 -7.00 4.22
C ARG A 262 -5.90 -6.68 2.73
N GLY A 263 -6.06 -5.40 2.37
CA GLY A 263 -6.00 -4.96 0.98
C GLY A 263 -4.64 -5.23 0.34
N ARG A 264 -3.56 -5.00 1.08
CA ARG A 264 -2.20 -5.16 0.57
C ARG A 264 -1.73 -6.60 0.47
N PHE A 265 -2.04 -7.43 1.46
CA PHE A 265 -1.47 -8.78 1.58
C PHE A 265 -2.50 -9.91 1.53
N GLY A 266 -3.78 -9.59 1.59
CA GLY A 266 -4.86 -10.58 1.72
C GLY A 266 -5.31 -11.23 0.42
N TYR A 267 -4.76 -10.90 -0.74
CA TYR A 267 -5.20 -11.38 -2.06
C TYR A 267 -5.01 -12.89 -2.31
N LYS A 268 -4.26 -13.59 -1.45
CA LYS A 268 -3.92 -15.00 -1.64
C LYS A 268 -5.14 -15.94 -1.63
N PHE A 269 -6.25 -15.53 -1.00
CA PHE A 269 -7.47 -16.34 -0.97
C PHE A 269 -8.03 -16.65 -2.37
N ILE A 270 -7.72 -15.81 -3.37
CA ILE A 270 -8.18 -15.97 -4.75
C ILE A 270 -7.68 -17.28 -5.37
N HIS A 271 -6.45 -17.69 -5.00
CA HIS A 271 -5.80 -18.91 -5.46
C HIS A 271 -5.69 -19.98 -4.37
N SER A 272 -6.54 -19.89 -3.33
CA SER A 272 -6.56 -20.95 -2.31
C SER A 272 -6.98 -22.30 -2.94
N PRO A 273 -6.25 -23.39 -2.67
CA PRO A 273 -6.66 -24.71 -3.11
C PRO A 273 -8.00 -25.15 -2.49
N ASP A 274 -8.36 -24.57 -1.35
CA ASP A 274 -9.62 -24.82 -0.65
C ASP A 274 -10.81 -24.02 -1.19
N ARG A 275 -10.58 -23.18 -2.23
CA ARG A 275 -11.64 -22.38 -2.83
C ARG A 275 -12.65 -23.26 -3.52
N LEU A 276 -13.92 -23.12 -3.15
CA LEU A 276 -15.03 -23.76 -3.85
C LEU A 276 -15.18 -23.15 -5.25
N THR A 277 -15.13 -23.98 -6.27
CA THR A 277 -15.23 -23.59 -7.69
C THR A 277 -16.51 -24.06 -8.35
N SER A 278 -17.26 -24.96 -7.67
CA SER A 278 -18.55 -25.48 -8.09
C SER A 278 -19.56 -25.33 -6.95
N PRO A 279 -20.86 -25.22 -7.22
CA PRO A 279 -21.87 -25.31 -6.21
C PRO A 279 -21.82 -26.67 -5.50
N ILE A 280 -22.02 -26.65 -4.18
CA ILE A 280 -22.14 -27.87 -3.39
C ILE A 280 -23.44 -27.85 -2.62
N VAL A 281 -24.11 -28.99 -2.52
CA VAL A 281 -25.31 -29.20 -1.71
C VAL A 281 -25.05 -30.30 -0.69
N ARG A 282 -25.70 -30.22 0.47
CA ARG A 282 -25.59 -31.27 1.46
C ARG A 282 -26.30 -32.51 0.95
N ALA A 283 -25.62 -33.64 1.01
CA ALA A 283 -26.20 -34.92 0.67
C ALA A 283 -27.09 -35.40 1.82
N TYR A 284 -28.34 -34.92 1.85
CA TYR A 284 -29.39 -35.57 2.65
C TYR A 284 -29.84 -36.88 1.96
N ASP A 285 -30.89 -37.53 2.49
CA ASP A 285 -31.46 -38.75 1.98
C ASP A 285 -31.50 -38.84 0.42
N PRO A 286 -31.16 -39.99 -0.19
CA PRO A 286 -31.28 -40.20 -1.63
C PRO A 286 -32.66 -39.83 -2.22
N LEU A 287 -33.74 -39.99 -1.46
CA LEU A 287 -35.08 -39.63 -1.87
C LEU A 287 -35.30 -38.12 -1.99
N GLU A 288 -34.68 -37.30 -1.13
CA GLU A 288 -34.73 -35.84 -1.23
C GLU A 288 -33.91 -35.34 -2.43
N ARG A 289 -32.78 -35.98 -2.75
CA ARG A 289 -31.99 -35.62 -3.95
C ARG A 289 -32.83 -35.85 -5.21
N GLN A 290 -33.51 -36.96 -5.30
CA GLN A 290 -34.33 -37.30 -6.47
C GLN A 290 -35.51 -36.34 -6.63
N ALA A 291 -36.17 -35.95 -5.54
CA ALA A 291 -37.25 -34.96 -5.52
C ALA A 291 -36.80 -33.58 -6.04
N HIS A 292 -35.53 -33.23 -5.82
CA HIS A 292 -34.94 -31.95 -6.25
C HIS A 292 -34.17 -32.06 -7.58
N GLY A 293 -34.22 -33.21 -8.27
CA GLY A 293 -33.59 -33.40 -9.57
C GLY A 293 -32.06 -33.43 -9.52
N ILE A 294 -31.49 -33.84 -8.40
CA ILE A 294 -30.03 -34.06 -8.24
C ILE A 294 -29.78 -35.52 -8.64
N ASP A 295 -29.28 -35.71 -9.87
CA ASP A 295 -29.07 -37.05 -10.45
C ASP A 295 -27.80 -37.70 -9.85
N GLU A 296 -27.92 -38.98 -9.46
CA GLU A 296 -26.82 -39.78 -8.89
C GLU A 296 -25.76 -40.22 -9.92
N THR A 297 -26.01 -40.01 -11.20
CA THR A 297 -25.21 -40.66 -12.28
C THR A 297 -23.91 -39.94 -12.65
N ARG A 298 -23.51 -38.88 -11.99
CA ARG A 298 -22.17 -38.34 -12.20
C ARG A 298 -21.19 -38.85 -11.16
N GLU A 299 -20.35 -39.77 -11.58
CA GLU A 299 -19.18 -40.35 -10.88
C GLU A 299 -18.11 -39.35 -10.44
N SER A 300 -18.44 -38.12 -10.07
CA SER A 300 -17.49 -37.11 -9.60
C SER A 300 -17.78 -36.62 -8.20
N SER A 301 -18.38 -37.45 -7.34
CA SER A 301 -18.47 -37.16 -5.92
C SER A 301 -17.11 -37.34 -5.23
N LYS A 302 -16.17 -36.50 -5.53
CA LYS A 302 -15.01 -36.31 -4.61
C LYS A 302 -15.56 -35.74 -3.33
N PRO A 303 -15.30 -36.36 -2.17
CA PRO A 303 -15.67 -35.73 -0.90
C PRO A 303 -15.05 -34.33 -0.86
N VAL A 304 -15.84 -33.32 -0.51
CA VAL A 304 -15.36 -31.96 -0.35
C VAL A 304 -14.48 -31.94 0.90
N THR A 305 -13.18 -32.02 0.70
CA THR A 305 -12.17 -32.05 1.79
C THR A 305 -11.77 -30.66 2.25
N SER A 306 -12.53 -29.62 1.91
CA SER A 306 -12.21 -28.26 2.33
C SER A 306 -12.33 -28.13 3.85
N PRO A 307 -11.29 -27.67 4.55
CA PRO A 307 -11.33 -27.41 5.99
C PRO A 307 -12.32 -26.30 6.38
N LEU A 308 -12.87 -25.57 5.41
CA LEU A 308 -13.91 -24.57 5.62
C LEU A 308 -15.30 -25.21 5.82
N VAL A 309 -15.48 -26.45 5.41
CA VAL A 309 -16.72 -27.22 5.58
C VAL A 309 -16.58 -28.13 6.81
N LYS A 310 -16.67 -27.54 8.00
CA LYS A 310 -16.47 -28.22 9.29
C LYS A 310 -17.70 -28.99 9.80
N GLN A 311 -18.71 -29.24 9.00
CA GLN A 311 -19.88 -30.00 9.46
C GLN A 311 -19.85 -31.44 8.93
N GLU A 312 -20.04 -32.38 9.82
CA GLU A 312 -20.32 -33.76 9.50
C GLU A 312 -21.53 -33.85 8.57
N GLY A 313 -21.33 -34.32 7.38
CA GLY A 313 -22.33 -34.51 6.35
C GLY A 313 -21.66 -34.50 4.97
N ASP A 314 -22.04 -35.46 4.15
CA ASP A 314 -21.52 -35.56 2.80
C ASP A 314 -22.07 -34.43 1.93
N PHE A 315 -21.16 -33.57 1.43
CA PHE A 315 -21.48 -32.58 0.40
C PHE A 315 -21.19 -33.18 -0.97
N VAL A 316 -22.05 -32.90 -1.93
CA VAL A 316 -21.88 -33.29 -3.32
C VAL A 316 -21.78 -32.06 -4.22
N GLU A 317 -20.88 -32.12 -5.20
CA GLU A 317 -20.82 -31.10 -6.23
C GLU A 317 -22.00 -31.27 -7.19
N VAL A 318 -22.63 -30.14 -7.54
CA VAL A 318 -23.75 -30.08 -8.45
C VAL A 318 -23.52 -29.03 -9.54
N THR A 319 -24.29 -29.08 -10.62
CA THR A 319 -24.29 -27.98 -11.60
C THR A 319 -25.00 -26.76 -11.06
N TRP A 320 -24.72 -25.57 -11.62
CA TRP A 320 -25.43 -24.34 -11.27
C TRP A 320 -26.93 -24.45 -11.49
N GLU A 321 -27.37 -25.14 -12.55
CA GLU A 321 -28.77 -25.38 -12.85
C GLU A 321 -29.45 -26.22 -11.75
N GLN A 322 -28.81 -27.29 -11.32
CA GLN A 322 -29.27 -28.13 -10.21
C GLN A 322 -29.33 -27.35 -8.91
N ALA A 323 -28.30 -26.58 -8.59
CA ALA A 323 -28.26 -25.75 -7.37
C ALA A 323 -29.37 -24.70 -7.36
N ILE A 324 -29.59 -23.99 -8.47
CA ILE A 324 -30.63 -22.97 -8.57
C ILE A 324 -32.02 -23.60 -8.44
N LYS A 325 -32.25 -24.75 -9.11
CA LYS A 325 -33.53 -25.49 -9.01
C LYS A 325 -33.79 -25.94 -7.58
N TYR A 326 -32.79 -26.48 -6.90
CA TYR A 326 -32.88 -26.90 -5.51
C TYR A 326 -33.24 -25.71 -4.58
N VAL A 327 -32.53 -24.59 -4.71
CA VAL A 327 -32.82 -23.38 -3.92
C VAL A 327 -34.20 -22.85 -4.21
N ALA A 328 -34.61 -22.77 -5.50
CA ALA A 328 -35.92 -22.26 -5.88
C ALA A 328 -37.05 -23.12 -5.32
N SER A 329 -36.96 -24.44 -5.44
CA SER A 329 -37.98 -25.34 -4.88
C SER A 329 -38.07 -25.29 -3.36
N SER A 330 -36.91 -25.16 -2.67
CA SER A 330 -36.88 -25.03 -1.21
C SER A 330 -37.46 -23.71 -0.73
N LEU A 331 -37.18 -22.59 -1.41
CA LEU A 331 -37.66 -21.26 -1.05
C LEU A 331 -39.16 -21.03 -1.39
N ASP A 332 -39.73 -21.81 -2.32
CA ASP A 332 -41.09 -21.63 -2.74
C ASP A 332 -42.12 -21.94 -1.61
N HIS A 333 -41.70 -22.70 -0.61
CA HIS A 333 -42.48 -23.00 0.58
C HIS A 333 -42.56 -21.86 1.60
N PHE A 334 -41.74 -20.83 1.47
CA PHE A 334 -41.58 -19.73 2.44
C PHE A 334 -41.88 -18.40 1.76
N LYS A 335 -42.83 -17.62 2.32
CA LYS A 335 -43.19 -16.28 1.81
C LYS A 335 -43.47 -15.33 2.97
N GLY A 336 -43.36 -14.03 2.71
CA GLY A 336 -43.70 -12.99 3.68
C GLY A 336 -42.87 -13.10 4.96
N ASP A 337 -43.56 -13.14 6.09
CA ASP A 337 -42.94 -13.16 7.43
C ASP A 337 -42.21 -14.47 7.76
N GLN A 338 -42.39 -15.51 6.96
CA GLN A 338 -41.67 -16.77 7.11
C GLN A 338 -40.24 -16.72 6.50
N PHE A 339 -39.90 -15.63 5.82
CA PHE A 339 -38.61 -15.44 5.18
C PHE A 339 -37.88 -14.23 5.71
N ALA A 340 -36.61 -14.39 6.01
CA ALA A 340 -35.66 -13.32 6.31
C ALA A 340 -34.35 -13.52 5.55
N ALA A 341 -33.72 -12.44 5.20
CA ALA A 341 -32.47 -12.45 4.43
C ALA A 341 -31.39 -11.61 5.09
N MET A 342 -30.15 -12.04 4.95
CA MET A 342 -28.98 -11.27 5.38
C MET A 342 -28.02 -11.07 4.21
N SER A 343 -27.70 -9.83 3.93
CA SER A 343 -26.68 -9.43 2.97
C SER A 343 -25.34 -9.11 3.66
N SER A 344 -24.43 -8.51 2.99
CA SER A 344 -23.10 -8.22 3.54
C SER A 344 -22.55 -6.88 3.05
N ALA A 345 -21.86 -6.17 3.95
CA ALA A 345 -21.02 -5.03 3.59
C ALA A 345 -19.82 -5.41 2.70
N LYS A 346 -19.57 -6.70 2.48
CA LYS A 346 -18.55 -7.21 1.55
C LYS A 346 -19.06 -7.42 0.13
N CYS A 347 -20.38 -7.39 -0.06
CA CYS A 347 -21.00 -7.44 -1.38
C CYS A 347 -20.90 -6.09 -2.09
N THR A 348 -20.97 -6.09 -3.41
CA THR A 348 -21.08 -4.87 -4.19
C THR A 348 -22.45 -4.19 -3.97
N ASN A 349 -22.56 -2.92 -4.33
CA ASN A 349 -23.84 -2.22 -4.26
C ASN A 349 -24.88 -2.87 -5.18
N GLU A 350 -24.45 -3.35 -6.35
CA GLU A 350 -25.28 -4.05 -7.32
C GLU A 350 -25.82 -5.38 -6.76
N GLU A 351 -24.97 -6.16 -6.10
CA GLU A 351 -25.38 -7.41 -5.44
C GLU A 351 -26.40 -7.14 -4.32
N ASN A 352 -26.13 -6.15 -3.47
CA ASN A 352 -27.04 -5.76 -2.39
C ASN A 352 -28.39 -5.25 -2.93
N TYR A 353 -28.36 -4.45 -4.02
CA TYR A 353 -29.58 -3.98 -4.68
C TYR A 353 -30.41 -5.14 -5.27
N LEU A 354 -29.77 -6.03 -6.01
CA LEU A 354 -30.45 -7.18 -6.62
C LEU A 354 -31.01 -8.13 -5.57
N PHE A 355 -30.28 -8.37 -4.51
CA PHE A 355 -30.74 -9.23 -3.42
C PHE A 355 -31.92 -8.60 -2.69
N GLN A 356 -31.89 -7.31 -2.38
CA GLN A 356 -33.03 -6.61 -1.79
C GLN A 356 -34.26 -6.63 -2.71
N LYS A 357 -34.05 -6.43 -4.03
CA LYS A 357 -35.11 -6.52 -5.02
C LYS A 357 -35.75 -7.92 -5.03
N PHE A 358 -34.93 -8.99 -5.04
CA PHE A 358 -35.37 -10.37 -4.96
C PHE A 358 -36.23 -10.60 -3.71
N VAL A 359 -35.76 -10.21 -2.54
CA VAL A 359 -36.47 -10.40 -1.26
C VAL A 359 -37.85 -9.70 -1.26
N ARG A 360 -37.91 -8.47 -1.79
CA ARG A 360 -39.17 -7.69 -1.82
C ARG A 360 -40.11 -8.20 -2.89
N THR A 361 -39.64 -8.52 -4.08
CA THR A 361 -40.53 -8.84 -5.22
C THR A 361 -40.90 -10.33 -5.30
N VAL A 362 -39.99 -11.23 -4.94
CA VAL A 362 -40.17 -12.68 -5.04
C VAL A 362 -40.63 -13.28 -3.71
N MET A 363 -39.94 -12.91 -2.63
CA MET A 363 -40.27 -13.45 -1.29
C MET A 363 -41.39 -12.66 -0.56
N GLY A 364 -41.71 -11.45 -1.03
CA GLY A 364 -42.83 -10.66 -0.54
C GLY A 364 -42.61 -10.08 0.88
N THR A 365 -41.38 -9.80 1.27
CA THR A 365 -41.06 -9.28 2.61
C THR A 365 -40.00 -8.17 2.57
N ASN A 366 -39.97 -7.36 3.63
CA ASN A 366 -38.92 -6.39 3.91
C ASN A 366 -37.90 -6.88 4.97
N ASN A 367 -38.00 -8.14 5.38
CA ASN A 367 -37.14 -8.74 6.40
C ASN A 367 -35.74 -9.03 5.80
N ILE A 368 -35.03 -7.97 5.45
CA ILE A 368 -33.64 -8.03 4.93
C ILE A 368 -32.77 -7.02 5.67
N ASP A 369 -31.63 -7.49 6.12
CA ASP A 369 -30.60 -6.69 6.77
C ASP A 369 -29.21 -7.10 6.28
N HIS A 370 -28.19 -6.40 6.71
CA HIS A 370 -26.81 -6.76 6.43
C HIS A 370 -25.93 -6.61 7.66
N CYS A 371 -24.80 -7.32 7.70
CA CYS A 371 -23.84 -7.14 8.77
C CYS A 371 -23.27 -5.72 8.70
N ALA A 372 -23.67 -4.86 9.65
CA ALA A 372 -22.98 -3.61 9.90
C ALA A 372 -21.63 -3.93 10.51
N ARG A 373 -20.56 -3.68 9.76
CA ARG A 373 -19.24 -3.88 10.28
C ARG A 373 -18.74 -2.58 10.89
N LEU A 374 -18.47 -2.62 12.17
CA LEU A 374 -17.75 -1.60 12.90
C LEU A 374 -16.25 -1.70 12.64
#